data_256e6cc4e81eae814e428bc7d7dcdaa4
#
_entry.id   256e6cc4e81eae814e428bc7d7dcdaa4
#
_cell.length_a   1.000
_cell.length_b   1.000
_cell.length_c   1.000
_cell.angle_alpha   90.00
_cell.angle_beta   90.00
_cell.angle_gamma   90.00
#
_symmetry.space_group_name_H-M   'P 1'
#
loop_
_entity.id
_entity.type
_entity.pdbx_description
1 polymer ?
#
loop_
_entity_poly.entity_id
_entity_poly.type
_entity_poly.pdbx_seq_one_letter_code
_entity_poly.pdbx_strand_id
1 'polypeptide(L)'
;MKKINTFKPHHLMAIAAALTLAGAALPTYAGEGHDHGAAPTMANTNGPQRMADGSVFLPKPAQRQLNVRTLVVETTELPRAFELNGRVLMDPNAGGKVQPINAGRIEPGPNGLPNAGQSVKKGQVLAYVVPAVAPLERAGQLTQLAEFRAAKALAEKRLARLRELSDTVPRKEVEAAESDVLSLTERMSAVGGGLNSKEALVAPVSGVIASAHVVAGQVVDTRELIFEIVDPRRLRIEALAFDSALTNNIGSASLAVGDQRTPLVFMGAARSLREQALPLNFQVQSPELLGLAVGQPVKVYVQSKQKTQGIAVPQSALMKNAANQNVVWVKSAAEQFEPRTVTFEPLDGARVTVISGLKSGDRVAIQGATLINQVR
;
A
#
# COMPACT_ATOMS: atom_id res chain seq x y z
N MET A 1 20.37 -49.16 -8.45
CA MET A 1 19.69 -49.92 -9.53
C MET A 1 18.27 -49.36 -9.71
N LYS A 2 17.90 -49.10 -11.00
CA LYS A 2 16.54 -48.75 -11.53
C LYS A 2 16.04 -47.36 -11.22
N LYS A 3 15.55 -46.60 -12.16
CA LYS A 3 15.62 -46.48 -13.66
C LYS A 3 15.20 -45.06 -13.97
N ILE A 4 15.96 -44.40 -14.79
CA ILE A 4 15.69 -43.09 -15.38
C ILE A 4 14.65 -43.30 -16.49
N ASN A 5 13.57 -42.54 -16.49
CA ASN A 5 12.58 -42.52 -17.57
C ASN A 5 12.72 -41.21 -18.34
N THR A 6 13.30 -41.30 -19.50
CA THR A 6 13.43 -40.25 -20.51
C THR A 6 12.14 -40.19 -21.34
N PHE A 7 11.58 -39.00 -21.47
CA PHE A 7 10.50 -38.71 -22.42
C PHE A 7 11.09 -38.12 -23.71
N LYS A 8 10.83 -38.78 -24.84
CA LYS A 8 11.20 -38.36 -26.19
C LYS A 8 10.19 -37.40 -26.79
N PRO A 9 10.60 -36.46 -27.66
CA PRO A 9 9.68 -35.60 -28.42
C PRO A 9 9.28 -36.26 -29.73
N HIS A 10 8.01 -36.18 -30.13
CA HIS A 10 7.49 -36.61 -31.40
C HIS A 10 7.26 -35.45 -32.38
N HIS A 11 8.02 -35.50 -33.47
CA HIS A 11 7.73 -35.23 -34.87
C HIS A 11 6.74 -34.12 -35.28
N LEU A 12 7.30 -33.05 -35.82
CA LEU A 12 6.68 -32.22 -36.86
C LEU A 12 6.79 -32.94 -38.19
N MET A 13 5.68 -33.16 -38.89
CA MET A 13 5.62 -33.66 -40.25
C MET A 13 5.27 -32.52 -41.19
N ALA A 14 6.24 -32.17 -42.06
CA ALA A 14 6.06 -31.25 -43.17
C ALA A 14 5.38 -32.00 -44.33
N ILE A 15 4.31 -31.42 -44.90
CA ILE A 15 3.74 -31.85 -46.18
C ILE A 15 4.00 -30.73 -47.19
N ALA A 16 4.95 -31.03 -48.08
CA ALA A 16 5.15 -30.31 -49.33
C ALA A 16 4.36 -31.04 -50.42
N ALA A 17 3.43 -30.36 -51.05
CA ALA A 17 2.78 -30.81 -52.27
C ALA A 17 3.16 -29.90 -53.44
N ALA A 18 4.00 -30.44 -54.31
CA ALA A 18 4.28 -29.86 -55.60
C ALA A 18 3.15 -30.28 -56.56
N LEU A 19 2.63 -29.33 -57.34
CA LEU A 19 1.81 -29.58 -58.52
C LEU A 19 2.37 -28.81 -59.70
N THR A 20 2.86 -29.55 -60.69
CA THR A 20 3.41 -29.11 -61.97
C THR A 20 2.31 -28.95 -63.01
N LEU A 21 2.43 -27.89 -63.76
CA LEU A 21 2.20 -27.72 -65.22
C LEU A 21 0.98 -28.31 -65.92
N ALA A 22 0.21 -27.42 -66.49
CA ALA A 22 -0.26 -27.56 -67.87
C ALA A 22 -0.54 -26.17 -68.48
N GLY A 23 0.22 -25.80 -69.50
CA GLY A 23 0.02 -24.58 -70.27
C GLY A 23 -1.14 -24.68 -71.24
N ALA A 24 -1.89 -23.60 -71.36
CA ALA A 24 -2.74 -23.32 -72.50
C ALA A 24 -2.67 -21.80 -72.79
N ALA A 25 -2.02 -21.47 -73.86
CA ALA A 25 -1.99 -20.11 -74.40
C ALA A 25 -3.35 -19.76 -75.04
N LEU A 26 -3.97 -18.68 -74.60
CA LEU A 26 -5.07 -18.01 -75.32
C LEU A 26 -4.69 -16.53 -75.56
N PRO A 27 -5.09 -15.97 -76.70
CA PRO A 27 -4.61 -14.72 -77.15
C PRO A 27 -5.19 -13.54 -76.31
N THR A 28 -4.31 -12.64 -75.93
CA THR A 28 -4.66 -11.34 -75.30
C THR A 28 -5.32 -10.40 -76.33
N TYR A 29 -6.58 -10.12 -76.12
CA TYR A 29 -7.17 -8.88 -76.67
C TYR A 29 -6.74 -7.70 -75.84
N ALA A 30 -6.02 -6.77 -76.46
CA ALA A 30 -5.73 -5.45 -75.89
C ALA A 30 -7.02 -4.66 -75.84
N GLY A 31 -7.60 -4.50 -74.68
CA GLY A 31 -8.64 -3.53 -74.39
C GLY A 31 -7.97 -2.20 -73.97
N GLU A 32 -8.37 -1.14 -74.60
CA GLU A 32 -7.92 0.22 -74.37
C GLU A 32 -7.98 0.62 -72.89
N GLY A 33 -6.93 1.29 -72.44
CA GLY A 33 -6.78 1.75 -71.07
C GLY A 33 -7.88 2.72 -70.65
N HIS A 34 -8.68 2.35 -69.69
CA HIS A 34 -9.35 3.29 -68.83
C HIS A 34 -8.37 3.70 -67.74
N ASP A 35 -7.76 4.85 -67.98
CA ASP A 35 -7.10 5.64 -66.96
C ASP A 35 -8.16 6.00 -65.92
N HIS A 36 -8.27 5.19 -64.86
CA HIS A 36 -8.92 5.64 -63.64
C HIS A 36 -7.98 6.64 -63.00
N GLY A 37 -8.00 7.85 -63.50
CA GLY A 37 -7.46 8.98 -62.77
C GLY A 37 -7.90 8.86 -61.31
N ALA A 38 -6.93 8.77 -60.42
CA ALA A 38 -7.19 8.81 -58.99
C ALA A 38 -8.16 9.96 -58.75
N ALA A 39 -9.38 9.62 -58.35
CA ALA A 39 -10.35 10.64 -57.98
C ALA A 39 -9.63 11.54 -56.97
N PRO A 40 -9.57 12.86 -57.20
CA PRO A 40 -8.98 13.76 -56.24
C PRO A 40 -9.75 13.50 -54.95
N THR A 41 -9.06 12.93 -53.96
CA THR A 41 -9.54 12.96 -52.60
C THR A 41 -9.83 14.42 -52.32
N MET A 42 -11.12 14.82 -52.42
CA MET A 42 -11.56 16.11 -51.96
C MET A 42 -11.09 16.21 -50.53
N ALA A 43 -9.94 16.85 -50.35
CA ALA A 43 -9.48 17.22 -49.01
C ALA A 43 -10.66 17.98 -48.41
N ASN A 44 -11.26 17.43 -47.38
CA ASN A 44 -12.41 18.05 -46.73
C ASN A 44 -11.89 19.33 -46.07
N THR A 45 -11.79 20.41 -46.89
CA THR A 45 -11.21 21.71 -46.53
C THR A 45 -11.90 22.35 -45.33
N ASN A 46 -13.04 21.80 -44.90
CA ASN A 46 -13.83 22.22 -43.74
C ASN A 46 -13.68 21.27 -42.53
N GLY A 47 -12.85 20.21 -42.60
CA GLY A 47 -12.59 19.29 -41.51
C GLY A 47 -11.44 19.72 -40.60
N PRO A 48 -11.26 19.04 -39.44
CA PRO A 48 -10.06 19.22 -38.62
C PRO A 48 -8.79 18.90 -39.41
N GLN A 49 -7.80 19.77 -39.39
CA GLN A 49 -6.52 19.57 -40.11
C GLN A 49 -5.36 20.24 -39.38
N ARG A 50 -4.18 19.66 -39.49
CA ARG A 50 -2.94 20.24 -38.99
C ARG A 50 -2.28 21.06 -40.08
N MET A 51 -1.92 22.28 -39.73
CA MET A 51 -1.21 23.19 -40.63
C MET A 51 0.31 22.93 -40.62
N ALA A 52 1.00 23.45 -41.65
CA ALA A 52 2.45 23.30 -41.81
C ALA A 52 3.25 23.92 -40.63
N ASP A 53 2.71 24.94 -39.97
CA ASP A 53 3.28 25.59 -38.78
C ASP A 53 3.03 24.78 -37.46
N GLY A 54 2.39 23.62 -37.56
CA GLY A 54 2.02 22.78 -36.43
C GLY A 54 0.74 23.18 -35.71
N SER A 55 0.11 24.30 -36.10
CA SER A 55 -1.21 24.69 -35.59
C SER A 55 -2.30 23.74 -36.09
N VAL A 56 -3.42 23.71 -35.41
CA VAL A 56 -4.57 22.87 -35.75
C VAL A 56 -5.77 23.75 -36.02
N PHE A 57 -6.30 23.65 -37.24
CA PHE A 57 -7.62 24.17 -37.59
C PHE A 57 -8.68 23.17 -37.08
N LEU A 58 -9.59 23.64 -36.24
CA LEU A 58 -10.64 22.83 -35.64
C LEU A 58 -11.98 23.59 -35.73
N PRO A 59 -12.84 23.26 -36.68
CA PRO A 59 -14.13 23.92 -36.88
C PRO A 59 -15.03 23.84 -35.64
N LYS A 60 -15.91 24.82 -35.43
CA LYS A 60 -16.82 24.87 -34.28
C LYS A 60 -17.64 23.59 -34.07
N PRO A 61 -18.19 22.93 -35.11
CA PRO A 61 -18.89 21.66 -34.94
C PRO A 61 -17.95 20.58 -34.33
N ALA A 62 -16.71 20.46 -34.83
CA ALA A 62 -15.72 19.52 -34.34
C ALA A 62 -15.30 19.85 -32.89
N GLN A 63 -15.11 21.13 -32.52
CA GLN A 63 -14.84 21.54 -31.15
C GLN A 63 -15.94 21.06 -30.18
N ARG A 64 -17.23 21.14 -30.60
CA ARG A 64 -18.36 20.64 -29.79
C ARG A 64 -18.36 19.11 -29.66
N GLN A 65 -18.16 18.42 -30.78
CA GLN A 65 -18.13 16.97 -30.85
C GLN A 65 -17.00 16.40 -30.00
N LEU A 66 -15.82 17.03 -30.01
CA LEU A 66 -14.66 16.66 -29.23
C LEU A 66 -14.69 17.19 -27.75
N ASN A 67 -15.77 17.88 -27.41
CA ASN A 67 -15.96 18.52 -26.11
C ASN A 67 -14.75 19.39 -25.68
N VAL A 68 -14.21 20.16 -26.62
CA VAL A 68 -13.08 21.05 -26.37
C VAL A 68 -13.52 22.21 -25.48
N ARG A 69 -12.90 22.31 -24.29
CA ARG A 69 -13.09 23.45 -23.38
C ARG A 69 -11.78 24.18 -23.17
N THR A 70 -11.87 25.51 -23.13
CA THR A 70 -10.71 26.39 -22.93
C THR A 70 -10.90 27.20 -21.65
N LEU A 71 -9.81 27.47 -20.98
CA LEU A 71 -9.73 28.37 -19.83
C LEU A 71 -8.89 29.58 -20.19
N VAL A 72 -9.37 30.77 -19.86
CA VAL A 72 -8.54 31.99 -19.88
C VAL A 72 -7.62 31.94 -18.68
N VAL A 73 -6.32 32.03 -18.92
CA VAL A 73 -5.34 31.91 -17.86
C VAL A 73 -4.76 33.28 -17.51
N GLU A 74 -4.42 33.41 -16.22
CA GLU A 74 -3.85 34.65 -15.68
C GLU A 74 -2.56 34.33 -14.91
N THR A 75 -1.61 35.24 -14.99
CA THR A 75 -0.38 35.16 -14.18
C THR A 75 -0.71 35.57 -12.76
N THR A 76 -0.43 34.67 -11.80
CA THR A 76 -0.68 34.90 -10.39
C THR A 76 0.52 34.47 -9.56
N GLU A 77 0.58 34.90 -8.31
CA GLU A 77 1.54 34.39 -7.34
C GLU A 77 1.08 33.03 -6.82
N LEU A 78 1.84 32.01 -7.13
CA LEU A 78 1.55 30.63 -6.76
C LEU A 78 2.62 30.11 -5.80
N PRO A 79 2.27 29.27 -4.82
CA PRO A 79 3.26 28.62 -3.97
C PRO A 79 4.12 27.68 -4.84
N ARG A 80 5.43 27.69 -4.59
CA ARG A 80 6.30 26.68 -5.19
C ARG A 80 5.99 25.34 -4.55
N ALA A 81 5.76 24.32 -5.35
CA ALA A 81 5.40 23.00 -4.87
C ALA A 81 6.41 21.94 -5.30
N PHE A 82 6.51 20.90 -4.50
CA PHE A 82 7.43 19.77 -4.69
C PHE A 82 6.62 18.47 -4.58
N GLU A 83 6.86 17.57 -5.51
CA GLU A 83 6.36 16.20 -5.44
C GLU A 83 7.39 15.33 -4.74
N LEU A 84 7.00 14.71 -3.64
CA LEU A 84 7.83 13.82 -2.85
C LEU A 84 7.25 12.40 -2.89
N ASN A 85 8.14 11.41 -2.99
CA ASN A 85 7.77 10.03 -2.81
C ASN A 85 7.63 9.74 -1.31
N GLY A 86 6.51 9.16 -0.94
CA GLY A 86 6.22 8.79 0.43
C GLY A 86 5.64 7.39 0.54
N ARG A 87 5.43 6.97 1.76
CA ARG A 87 4.75 5.73 2.11
C ARG A 87 3.83 5.92 3.29
N VAL A 88 2.79 5.12 3.32
CA VAL A 88 1.86 5.08 4.45
C VAL A 88 2.48 4.31 5.60
N LEU A 89 2.47 4.89 6.78
CA LEU A 89 2.95 4.28 8.02
C LEU A 89 1.82 4.17 9.03
N MET A 90 1.96 3.20 9.91
CA MET A 90 1.14 3.09 11.11
C MET A 90 1.47 4.24 12.07
N ASP A 91 0.45 4.84 12.70
CA ASP A 91 0.69 5.74 13.83
C ASP A 91 1.17 4.90 15.04
N PRO A 92 2.37 5.15 15.59
CA PRO A 92 2.91 4.40 16.74
C PRO A 92 1.98 4.37 17.96
N ASN A 93 1.11 5.38 18.10
CA ASN A 93 0.18 5.50 19.22
C ASN A 93 -1.21 4.90 18.93
N ALA A 94 -1.45 4.43 17.70
CA ALA A 94 -2.73 3.87 17.27
C ALA A 94 -2.60 2.55 16.51
N GLY A 95 -1.42 1.98 16.51
CA GLY A 95 -1.14 0.68 15.97
C GLY A 95 -0.45 -0.22 17.00
N GLY A 96 -0.35 -1.50 16.69
CA GLY A 96 0.30 -2.45 17.57
C GLY A 96 0.82 -3.66 16.83
N LYS A 97 1.94 -4.16 17.33
CA LYS A 97 2.54 -5.42 16.92
C LYS A 97 2.30 -6.45 18.01
N VAL A 98 1.85 -7.62 17.61
CA VAL A 98 1.61 -8.74 18.51
C VAL A 98 2.69 -9.78 18.25
N GLN A 99 3.49 -10.02 19.27
CA GLN A 99 4.65 -10.90 19.24
C GLN A 99 4.64 -11.76 20.50
N PRO A 100 4.98 -13.05 20.42
CA PRO A 100 5.09 -13.91 21.60
C PRO A 100 6.34 -13.56 22.43
N ILE A 101 6.24 -13.73 23.73
CA ILE A 101 7.36 -13.63 24.66
C ILE A 101 8.11 -14.97 24.69
N ASN A 102 7.35 -16.08 24.56
CA ASN A 102 7.89 -17.43 24.59
C ASN A 102 7.75 -18.12 23.24
N ALA A 103 8.76 -18.90 22.86
CA ALA A 103 8.64 -19.78 21.70
C ALA A 103 7.62 -20.91 21.99
N GLY A 104 6.83 -21.28 20.98
CA GLY A 104 5.84 -22.31 21.19
C GLY A 104 4.93 -22.56 19.97
N ARG A 105 3.94 -23.42 20.18
CA ARG A 105 2.95 -23.75 19.16
C ARG A 105 1.75 -22.82 19.25
N ILE A 106 1.31 -22.31 18.11
CA ILE A 106 0.11 -21.47 18.01
C ILE A 106 -1.16 -22.33 18.11
N GLU A 107 -2.02 -21.92 19.00
CA GLU A 107 -3.42 -22.38 19.07
C GLU A 107 -4.38 -21.23 18.78
N PRO A 108 -5.49 -21.48 18.08
CA PRO A 108 -6.49 -20.46 17.82
C PRO A 108 -7.07 -19.85 19.11
N GLY A 109 -7.38 -18.55 19.06
CA GLY A 109 -8.13 -17.88 20.10
C GLY A 109 -9.60 -18.33 20.15
N PRO A 110 -10.41 -17.77 21.05
CA PRO A 110 -11.83 -18.14 21.21
C PRO A 110 -12.66 -17.96 19.94
N ASN A 111 -12.27 -17.05 19.06
CA ASN A 111 -12.95 -16.74 17.79
C ASN A 111 -12.18 -17.28 16.57
N GLY A 112 -11.26 -18.21 16.74
CA GLY A 112 -10.33 -18.66 15.71
C GLY A 112 -9.14 -17.72 15.57
N LEU A 113 -8.30 -17.94 14.52
CA LEU A 113 -7.23 -17.02 14.14
C LEU A 113 -7.83 -15.90 13.28
N PRO A 114 -7.56 -14.63 13.60
CA PRO A 114 -8.06 -13.54 12.78
C PRO A 114 -7.28 -13.43 11.48
N ASN A 115 -7.98 -13.03 10.40
CA ASN A 115 -7.41 -12.77 9.10
C ASN A 115 -7.13 -11.26 8.90
N ALA A 116 -6.25 -10.93 7.95
CA ALA A 116 -6.06 -9.56 7.51
C ALA A 116 -7.40 -8.94 7.05
N GLY A 117 -7.62 -7.68 7.42
CA GLY A 117 -8.88 -6.96 7.17
C GLY A 117 -9.94 -7.12 8.27
N GLN A 118 -9.78 -8.03 9.20
CA GLN A 118 -10.71 -8.23 10.32
C GLN A 118 -10.54 -7.15 11.40
N SER A 119 -11.67 -6.64 11.92
CA SER A 119 -11.68 -5.68 13.03
C SER A 119 -11.49 -6.40 14.36
N VAL A 120 -10.68 -5.80 15.23
CA VAL A 120 -10.38 -6.32 16.58
C VAL A 120 -10.49 -5.21 17.62
N LYS A 121 -10.77 -5.59 18.87
CA LYS A 121 -10.85 -4.66 20.00
C LYS A 121 -9.61 -4.82 20.90
N LYS A 122 -9.16 -3.74 21.50
CA LYS A 122 -8.12 -3.76 22.52
C LYS A 122 -8.44 -4.79 23.61
N GLY A 123 -7.46 -5.64 23.96
CA GLY A 123 -7.62 -6.72 24.93
C GLY A 123 -8.24 -8.01 24.38
N GLN A 124 -8.67 -8.04 23.12
CA GLN A 124 -9.19 -9.25 22.47
C GLN A 124 -8.08 -10.27 22.31
N VAL A 125 -8.33 -11.51 22.75
CA VAL A 125 -7.42 -12.63 22.52
C VAL A 125 -7.51 -13.06 21.07
N LEU A 126 -6.38 -13.05 20.37
CA LEU A 126 -6.25 -13.38 18.94
C LEU A 126 -5.79 -14.83 18.75
N ALA A 127 -4.86 -15.27 19.60
CA ALA A 127 -4.30 -16.62 19.59
C ALA A 127 -3.73 -16.95 20.97
N TYR A 128 -3.35 -18.20 21.15
CA TYR A 128 -2.54 -18.65 22.26
C TYR A 128 -1.22 -19.23 21.76
N VAL A 129 -0.17 -19.05 22.54
CA VAL A 129 1.11 -19.75 22.35
C VAL A 129 1.25 -20.77 23.48
N VAL A 130 1.36 -22.03 23.11
CA VAL A 130 1.69 -23.12 24.04
C VAL A 130 3.20 -23.30 24.02
N PRO A 131 3.92 -23.01 25.13
CA PRO A 131 5.36 -23.08 25.13
C PRO A 131 5.88 -24.48 24.74
N ALA A 132 6.89 -24.50 23.89
CA ALA A 132 7.59 -25.73 23.53
C ALA A 132 8.66 -26.03 24.56
N VAL A 133 8.26 -26.70 25.70
CA VAL A 133 9.19 -27.12 26.73
C VAL A 133 9.96 -28.35 26.26
N ALA A 134 11.28 -28.38 26.47
CA ALA A 134 12.11 -29.52 26.13
C ALA A 134 11.61 -30.78 26.88
N PRO A 135 11.59 -31.97 26.24
CA PRO A 135 11.06 -33.20 26.86
C PRO A 135 11.67 -33.53 28.21
N LEU A 136 12.97 -33.32 28.39
CA LEU A 136 13.68 -33.57 29.64
C LEU A 136 13.25 -32.61 30.77
N GLU A 137 13.11 -31.33 30.44
CA GLU A 137 12.63 -30.30 31.38
C GLU A 137 11.20 -30.60 31.82
N ARG A 138 10.32 -30.95 30.86
CA ARG A 138 8.94 -31.34 31.15
C ARG A 138 8.88 -32.58 32.04
N ALA A 139 9.73 -33.60 31.81
CA ALA A 139 9.82 -34.78 32.66
C ALA A 139 10.26 -34.41 34.07
N GLY A 140 11.25 -33.50 34.23
CA GLY A 140 11.69 -33.00 35.54
C GLY A 140 10.55 -32.28 36.29
N GLN A 141 9.81 -31.40 35.62
CA GLN A 141 8.66 -30.69 36.21
C GLN A 141 7.53 -31.65 36.62
N LEU A 142 7.24 -32.68 35.81
CA LEU A 142 6.27 -33.72 36.16
C LEU A 142 6.70 -34.55 37.35
N THR A 143 7.99 -34.90 37.47
CA THR A 143 8.54 -35.61 38.63
C THR A 143 8.40 -34.75 39.89
N GLN A 144 8.78 -33.48 39.84
CA GLN A 144 8.63 -32.54 40.96
C GLN A 144 7.16 -32.38 41.40
N LEU A 145 6.25 -32.31 40.44
CA LEU A 145 4.81 -32.23 40.70
C LEU A 145 4.30 -33.51 41.40
N ALA A 146 4.81 -34.70 41.00
CA ALA A 146 4.46 -35.96 41.62
C ALA A 146 4.99 -36.04 43.07
N GLU A 147 6.23 -35.56 43.32
CA GLU A 147 6.83 -35.48 44.67
C GLU A 147 5.98 -34.54 45.56
N PHE A 148 5.61 -33.36 45.11
CA PHE A 148 4.75 -32.45 45.88
C PHE A 148 3.36 -33.04 46.16
N ARG A 149 2.77 -33.78 45.22
CA ARG A 149 1.49 -34.48 45.41
C ARG A 149 1.61 -35.53 46.49
N ALA A 150 2.69 -36.34 46.49
CA ALA A 150 2.92 -37.37 47.51
C ALA A 150 3.16 -36.76 48.90
N ALA A 151 4.00 -35.71 48.97
CA ALA A 151 4.27 -34.99 50.23
C ALA A 151 3.00 -34.35 50.80
N LYS A 152 2.16 -33.70 49.93
CA LYS A 152 0.88 -33.13 50.36
C LYS A 152 -0.06 -34.20 50.91
N ALA A 153 -0.21 -35.33 50.23
CA ALA A 153 -1.07 -36.43 50.70
C ALA A 153 -0.64 -36.97 52.07
N LEU A 154 0.69 -37.01 52.31
CA LEU A 154 1.23 -37.41 53.64
C LEU A 154 0.93 -36.35 54.71
N ALA A 155 1.13 -35.06 54.38
CA ALA A 155 0.84 -33.94 55.28
C ALA A 155 -0.66 -33.88 55.65
N GLU A 156 -1.55 -34.09 54.67
CA GLU A 156 -3.01 -34.14 54.89
C GLU A 156 -3.41 -35.28 55.84
N LYS A 157 -2.80 -36.50 55.69
CA LYS A 157 -3.05 -37.58 56.55
C LYS A 157 -2.54 -37.29 57.98
N ARG A 158 -1.37 -36.64 58.13
CA ARG A 158 -0.84 -36.19 59.43
C ARG A 158 -1.79 -35.16 60.07
N LEU A 159 -2.23 -34.14 59.30
CA LEU A 159 -3.15 -33.16 59.83
C LEU A 159 -4.50 -33.78 60.27
N ALA A 160 -5.07 -34.67 59.45
CA ALA A 160 -6.29 -35.38 59.81
C ALA A 160 -6.15 -36.12 61.19
N ARG A 161 -5.03 -36.86 61.38
CA ARG A 161 -4.74 -37.58 62.67
C ARG A 161 -4.57 -36.61 63.85
N LEU A 162 -3.90 -35.47 63.66
CA LEU A 162 -3.73 -34.46 64.70
C LEU A 162 -5.06 -33.78 65.06
N ARG A 163 -5.97 -33.60 64.10
CA ARG A 163 -7.31 -33.05 64.31
C ARG A 163 -8.21 -34.05 65.08
N GLU A 164 -8.10 -35.37 64.83
CA GLU A 164 -8.80 -36.40 65.54
C GLU A 164 -8.33 -36.46 67.04
N LEU A 165 -7.08 -36.08 67.30
CA LEU A 165 -6.46 -36.06 68.61
C LEU A 165 -6.41 -34.66 69.25
N SER A 166 -7.20 -33.73 68.74
CA SER A 166 -7.18 -32.29 69.11
C SER A 166 -7.30 -32.01 70.60
N ASP A 167 -7.93 -32.87 71.33
CA ASP A 167 -8.09 -32.74 72.79
C ASP A 167 -6.83 -33.07 73.59
N THR A 168 -5.86 -33.77 73.00
CA THR A 168 -4.62 -34.24 73.63
C THR A 168 -3.36 -33.68 73.02
N VAL A 169 -3.42 -33.08 71.84
CA VAL A 169 -2.28 -32.54 71.09
C VAL A 169 -2.24 -31.02 71.21
N PRO A 170 -1.05 -30.41 71.40
CA PRO A 170 -0.90 -28.96 71.46
C PRO A 170 -1.44 -28.28 70.12
N ARG A 171 -2.23 -27.24 70.28
CA ARG A 171 -2.80 -26.49 69.15
C ARG A 171 -1.75 -26.03 68.16
N LYS A 172 -0.56 -25.70 68.63
CA LYS A 172 0.60 -25.32 67.78
C LYS A 172 1.01 -26.44 66.82
N GLU A 173 0.86 -27.73 67.17
CA GLU A 173 1.19 -28.83 66.26
C GLU A 173 0.14 -28.97 65.12
N VAL A 174 -1.12 -28.71 65.42
CA VAL A 174 -2.19 -28.68 64.40
C VAL A 174 -1.98 -27.52 63.43
N GLU A 175 -1.71 -26.32 63.97
CA GLU A 175 -1.42 -25.13 63.17
C GLU A 175 -0.17 -25.32 62.30
N ALA A 176 0.89 -25.96 62.79
CA ALA A 176 2.07 -26.29 62.01
C ALA A 176 1.75 -27.27 60.87
N ALA A 177 0.95 -28.31 61.13
CA ALA A 177 0.52 -29.23 60.05
C ALA A 177 -0.39 -28.61 59.03
N GLU A 178 -1.24 -27.65 59.41
CA GLU A 178 -2.05 -26.85 58.49
C GLU A 178 -1.17 -25.99 57.59
N SER A 179 -0.16 -25.32 58.12
CA SER A 179 0.81 -24.54 57.39
C SER A 179 1.61 -25.39 56.37
N ASP A 180 2.01 -26.63 56.77
CA ASP A 180 2.69 -27.56 55.88
C ASP A 180 1.83 -27.94 54.67
N VAL A 181 0.54 -28.26 54.90
CA VAL A 181 -0.41 -28.57 53.79
C VAL A 181 -0.62 -27.37 52.87
N LEU A 182 -0.76 -26.17 53.43
CA LEU A 182 -0.89 -24.95 52.65
C LEU A 182 0.34 -24.70 51.78
N SER A 183 1.55 -24.76 52.37
CA SER A 183 2.81 -24.56 51.65
C SER A 183 2.99 -25.56 50.49
N LEU A 184 2.70 -26.85 50.72
CA LEU A 184 2.77 -27.87 49.68
C LEU A 184 1.71 -27.66 48.58
N THR A 185 0.54 -27.16 48.93
CA THR A 185 -0.52 -26.82 47.96
C THR A 185 -0.09 -25.68 47.04
N GLU A 186 0.51 -24.64 47.60
CA GLU A 186 1.03 -23.50 46.85
C GLU A 186 2.16 -23.90 45.89
N ARG A 187 3.13 -24.70 46.36
CA ARG A 187 4.23 -25.24 45.56
C ARG A 187 3.71 -26.11 44.41
N MET A 188 2.76 -27.00 44.70
CA MET A 188 2.11 -27.83 43.68
C MET A 188 1.38 -27.01 42.63
N SER A 189 0.66 -25.95 43.05
CA SER A 189 -0.05 -25.02 42.18
C SER A 189 0.91 -24.26 41.28
N ALA A 190 2.03 -23.77 41.82
CA ALA A 190 3.03 -23.04 41.04
C ALA A 190 3.65 -23.89 39.92
N VAL A 191 4.07 -25.13 40.24
CA VAL A 191 4.63 -26.05 39.23
C VAL A 191 3.57 -26.48 38.22
N GLY A 192 2.36 -26.84 38.68
CA GLY A 192 1.26 -27.25 37.81
C GLY A 192 0.75 -26.14 36.89
N GLY A 193 0.73 -24.92 37.40
CA GLY A 193 0.40 -23.73 36.61
C GLY A 193 1.40 -23.49 35.48
N GLY A 194 2.69 -23.64 35.73
CA GLY A 194 3.74 -23.52 34.71
C GLY A 194 3.62 -24.53 33.57
N LEU A 195 3.27 -25.78 33.91
CA LEU A 195 3.12 -26.87 32.92
C LEU A 195 1.97 -26.67 31.92
N ASN A 196 0.93 -25.97 32.33
CA ASN A 196 -0.30 -25.75 31.54
C ASN A 196 -0.47 -24.28 31.08
N SER A 197 0.54 -23.44 31.34
CA SER A 197 0.45 -22.04 30.97
C SER A 197 0.42 -21.89 29.45
N LYS A 198 -0.57 -21.11 28.96
CA LYS A 198 -0.65 -20.65 27.57
C LYS A 198 -0.47 -19.16 27.62
N GLU A 199 0.39 -18.64 26.76
CA GLU A 199 0.53 -17.21 26.57
C GLU A 199 -0.59 -16.72 25.66
N ALA A 200 -1.40 -15.78 26.13
CA ALA A 200 -2.45 -15.16 25.32
C ALA A 200 -1.87 -14.02 24.50
N LEU A 201 -1.92 -14.12 23.18
CA LEU A 201 -1.61 -13.03 22.26
C LEU A 201 -2.83 -12.12 22.14
N VAL A 202 -2.75 -10.96 22.78
CA VAL A 202 -3.88 -10.01 22.84
C VAL A 202 -3.64 -8.80 21.97
N ALA A 203 -4.71 -8.22 21.41
CA ALA A 203 -4.67 -6.98 20.65
C ALA A 203 -4.30 -5.80 21.58
N PRO A 204 -3.18 -5.10 21.36
CA PRO A 204 -2.77 -3.98 22.21
C PRO A 204 -3.63 -2.72 21.99
N VAL A 205 -4.25 -2.61 20.81
CA VAL A 205 -5.12 -1.51 20.38
C VAL A 205 -6.36 -2.05 19.67
N SER A 206 -7.40 -1.22 19.60
CA SER A 206 -8.55 -1.50 18.71
C SER A 206 -8.22 -1.03 17.31
N GLY A 207 -8.61 -1.78 16.28
CA GLY A 207 -8.33 -1.45 14.90
C GLY A 207 -8.65 -2.60 13.95
N VAL A 208 -7.90 -2.70 12.88
CA VAL A 208 -8.00 -3.74 11.85
C VAL A 208 -6.67 -4.49 11.77
N ILE A 209 -6.73 -5.80 11.61
CA ILE A 209 -5.54 -6.61 11.34
C ILE A 209 -4.97 -6.20 9.98
N ALA A 210 -3.81 -5.56 9.99
CA ALA A 210 -3.08 -5.18 8.76
C ALA A 210 -2.40 -6.39 8.13
N SER A 211 -1.79 -7.25 8.98
CA SER A 211 -1.17 -8.50 8.55
C SER A 211 -1.31 -9.59 9.60
N ALA A 212 -1.41 -10.84 9.15
CA ALA A 212 -1.41 -12.05 9.96
C ALA A 212 -0.46 -13.06 9.30
N HIS A 213 0.59 -13.45 10.02
CA HIS A 213 1.68 -14.28 9.49
C HIS A 213 1.72 -15.65 10.18
N VAL A 214 0.57 -16.22 10.51
CA VAL A 214 0.50 -17.44 11.30
C VAL A 214 -0.66 -18.34 10.88
N VAL A 215 -0.44 -19.66 11.02
CA VAL A 215 -1.46 -20.68 10.86
C VAL A 215 -1.55 -21.54 12.14
N ALA A 216 -2.71 -22.14 12.36
CA ALA A 216 -2.93 -23.01 13.53
C ALA A 216 -1.94 -24.18 13.54
N GLY A 217 -1.33 -24.43 14.69
CA GLY A 217 -0.34 -25.50 14.89
C GLY A 217 1.09 -25.12 14.47
N GLN A 218 1.34 -23.95 13.88
CA GLN A 218 2.68 -23.44 13.58
C GLN A 218 3.48 -23.28 14.87
N VAL A 219 4.77 -23.59 14.80
CA VAL A 219 5.72 -23.26 15.87
C VAL A 219 6.34 -21.90 15.53
N VAL A 220 6.35 -21.02 16.52
CA VAL A 220 6.85 -19.64 16.41
C VAL A 220 7.96 -19.40 17.43
N ASP A 221 8.87 -18.50 17.06
CA ASP A 221 9.96 -18.08 17.92
C ASP A 221 9.58 -16.85 18.76
N THR A 222 10.38 -16.57 19.79
CA THR A 222 10.26 -15.34 20.58
C THR A 222 10.43 -14.11 19.68
N ARG A 223 9.59 -13.10 19.88
CA ARG A 223 9.59 -11.83 19.12
C ARG A 223 9.23 -11.95 17.64
N GLU A 224 8.80 -13.10 17.15
CA GLU A 224 8.26 -13.24 15.82
C GLU A 224 6.99 -12.38 15.67
N LEU A 225 6.88 -11.62 14.57
CA LEU A 225 5.70 -10.79 14.33
C LEU A 225 4.53 -11.66 13.85
N ILE A 226 3.53 -11.82 14.71
CA ILE A 226 2.36 -12.66 14.44
C ILE A 226 1.23 -11.86 13.82
N PHE A 227 0.86 -10.74 14.45
CA PHE A 227 -0.18 -9.84 13.94
C PHE A 227 0.31 -8.40 13.98
N GLU A 228 -0.10 -7.64 12.97
CA GLU A 228 0.02 -6.19 12.97
C GLU A 228 -1.39 -5.59 12.94
N ILE A 229 -1.66 -4.66 13.87
CA ILE A 229 -2.98 -4.03 14.03
C ILE A 229 -2.82 -2.54 13.81
N VAL A 230 -3.70 -1.96 13.00
CA VAL A 230 -3.68 -0.54 12.71
C VAL A 230 -5.07 0.08 12.91
N ASP A 231 -5.11 1.32 13.34
CA ASP A 231 -6.31 2.15 13.23
C ASP A 231 -6.30 2.84 11.85
N PRO A 232 -7.18 2.47 10.91
CA PRO A 232 -7.18 3.04 9.57
C PRO A 232 -7.51 4.54 9.54
N ARG A 233 -8.03 5.11 10.65
CA ARG A 233 -8.30 6.54 10.79
C ARG A 233 -7.09 7.34 11.24
N ARG A 234 -6.03 6.67 11.68
CA ARG A 234 -4.84 7.27 12.28
C ARG A 234 -3.58 6.78 11.59
N LEU A 235 -3.52 7.06 10.30
CA LEU A 235 -2.35 6.75 9.49
C LEU A 235 -1.43 7.95 9.41
N ARG A 236 -0.13 7.68 9.30
CA ARG A 236 0.91 8.67 9.01
C ARG A 236 1.46 8.46 7.62
N ILE A 237 2.05 9.49 7.08
CA ILE A 237 2.79 9.43 5.83
C ILE A 237 4.19 9.93 6.09
N GLU A 238 5.16 9.15 5.68
CA GLU A 238 6.55 9.55 5.62
C GLU A 238 6.91 9.81 4.17
N ALA A 239 7.38 11.02 3.85
CA ALA A 239 7.87 11.37 2.54
C ALA A 239 9.35 11.75 2.60
N LEU A 240 10.12 11.41 1.58
CA LEU A 240 11.56 11.61 1.53
C LEU A 240 11.88 12.90 0.75
N ALA A 241 12.50 13.86 1.41
CA ALA A 241 12.96 15.11 0.83
C ALA A 241 14.48 15.06 0.62
N PHE A 242 14.93 15.16 -0.63
CA PHE A 242 16.35 15.21 -0.98
C PHE A 242 16.95 16.61 -0.79
N ASP A 243 16.11 17.64 -0.77
CA ASP A 243 16.54 19.01 -0.50
C ASP A 243 16.11 19.43 0.92
N SER A 244 17.08 19.62 1.79
CA SER A 244 16.85 20.05 3.18
C SER A 244 16.28 21.47 3.30
N ALA A 245 16.47 22.31 2.28
CA ALA A 245 15.93 23.69 2.27
C ALA A 245 14.40 23.71 2.27
N LEU A 246 13.74 22.64 1.80
CA LEU A 246 12.29 22.47 1.83
C LEU A 246 11.72 22.51 3.25
N THR A 247 12.44 21.99 4.23
CA THR A 247 11.94 21.76 5.58
C THR A 247 11.60 23.04 6.33
N ASN A 248 12.30 24.13 6.02
CA ASN A 248 12.12 25.42 6.71
C ASN A 248 10.94 26.24 6.16
N ASN A 249 10.42 25.86 4.98
CA ASN A 249 9.46 26.66 4.24
C ASN A 249 8.16 25.91 3.90
N ILE A 250 7.84 24.85 4.61
CA ILE A 250 6.59 24.09 4.38
C ILE A 250 5.40 24.95 4.75
N GLY A 251 4.54 25.21 3.77
CA GLY A 251 3.27 25.92 3.92
C GLY A 251 2.10 24.95 4.11
N SER A 252 1.83 24.14 3.11
CA SER A 252 0.78 23.13 3.15
C SER A 252 1.27 21.84 2.48
N ALA A 253 0.61 20.74 2.78
CA ALA A 253 0.87 19.47 2.14
C ALA A 253 -0.43 18.75 1.80
N SER A 254 -0.43 17.98 0.74
CA SER A 254 -1.56 17.16 0.32
C SER A 254 -1.11 15.83 -0.25
N LEU A 255 -1.99 14.85 -0.14
CA LEU A 255 -1.86 13.52 -0.72
C LEU A 255 -2.82 13.42 -1.90
N ALA A 256 -2.36 12.90 -3.02
CA ALA A 256 -3.22 12.53 -4.13
C ALA A 256 -3.50 11.02 -4.07
N VAL A 257 -4.78 10.66 -4.06
CA VAL A 257 -5.26 9.27 -4.16
C VAL A 257 -6.31 9.23 -5.27
N GLY A 258 -5.93 8.70 -6.43
CA GLY A 258 -6.75 8.84 -7.63
C GLY A 258 -6.95 10.33 -7.97
N ASP A 259 -8.21 10.73 -8.17
CA ASP A 259 -8.60 12.11 -8.46
C ASP A 259 -8.85 12.96 -7.20
N GLN A 260 -8.81 12.34 -6.03
CA GLN A 260 -9.06 13.01 -4.76
C GLN A 260 -7.78 13.54 -4.13
N ARG A 261 -7.93 14.67 -3.42
CA ARG A 261 -6.87 15.29 -2.64
C ARG A 261 -7.26 15.38 -1.21
N THR A 262 -6.34 14.92 -0.39
CA THR A 262 -6.51 14.94 1.04
C THR A 262 -5.44 15.81 1.66
N PRO A 263 -5.82 16.81 2.47
CA PRO A 263 -4.86 17.64 3.17
C PRO A 263 -4.08 16.79 4.17
N LEU A 264 -2.79 17.12 4.29
CA LEU A 264 -1.87 16.55 5.25
C LEU A 264 -1.42 17.63 6.24
N VAL A 265 -1.30 17.26 7.51
CA VAL A 265 -0.67 18.09 8.51
C VAL A 265 0.80 17.72 8.64
N PHE A 266 1.68 18.68 8.43
CA PHE A 266 3.11 18.50 8.66
C PHE A 266 3.38 18.38 10.15
N MET A 267 3.95 17.24 10.56
CA MET A 267 4.28 16.95 11.96
C MET A 267 5.72 17.32 12.29
N GLY A 268 6.61 17.26 11.32
CA GLY A 268 8.02 17.55 11.49
C GLY A 268 8.92 16.81 10.52
N ALA A 269 10.17 17.28 10.42
CA ALA A 269 11.23 16.62 9.72
C ALA A 269 12.08 15.81 10.70
N ALA A 270 12.48 14.60 10.30
CA ALA A 270 13.48 13.84 11.05
C ALA A 270 14.82 14.62 11.09
N ARG A 271 15.66 14.29 12.05
CA ARG A 271 17.03 14.85 12.12
C ARG A 271 18.10 13.82 11.74
N SER A 272 17.68 12.70 11.20
CA SER A 272 18.54 11.66 10.64
C SER A 272 18.14 11.40 9.19
N LEU A 273 19.11 11.23 8.33
CA LEU A 273 18.88 10.90 6.93
C LEU A 273 18.54 9.41 6.79
N ARG A 274 17.66 9.10 5.86
CA ARG A 274 17.38 7.75 5.36
C ARG A 274 17.54 7.78 3.85
N GLU A 275 18.34 6.87 3.30
CA GLU A 275 18.59 6.79 1.86
C GLU A 275 19.06 8.15 1.27
N GLN A 276 19.90 8.88 2.02
CA GLN A 276 20.41 10.22 1.68
C GLN A 276 19.31 11.31 1.59
N ALA A 277 18.10 11.03 1.99
CA ALA A 277 16.99 11.96 2.04
C ALA A 277 16.54 12.22 3.48
N LEU A 278 15.92 13.37 3.69
CA LEU A 278 15.36 13.74 4.98
C LEU A 278 13.90 13.29 5.06
N PRO A 279 13.53 12.41 6.01
CA PRO A 279 12.15 12.00 6.20
C PRO A 279 11.28 13.14 6.74
N LEU A 280 10.23 13.45 6.04
CA LEU A 280 9.18 14.37 6.46
C LEU A 280 7.96 13.58 6.91
N ASN A 281 7.46 13.86 8.10
CA ASN A 281 6.33 13.16 8.68
C ASN A 281 5.06 14.01 8.57
N PHE A 282 3.99 13.39 8.11
CA PHE A 282 2.69 13.99 7.94
C PHE A 282 1.61 13.14 8.59
N GLN A 283 0.57 13.79 9.11
CA GLN A 283 -0.63 13.13 9.59
C GLN A 283 -1.76 13.31 8.57
N VAL A 284 -2.47 12.23 8.30
CA VAL A 284 -3.69 12.25 7.46
C VAL A 284 -4.86 12.70 8.32
N GLN A 285 -5.60 13.70 7.88
CA GLN A 285 -6.74 14.25 8.65
C GLN A 285 -8.10 13.70 8.21
N SER A 286 -8.19 13.06 7.04
CA SER A 286 -9.48 12.69 6.47
C SER A 286 -9.81 11.22 6.67
N PRO A 287 -11.00 10.89 7.19
CA PRO A 287 -11.47 9.51 7.31
C PRO A 287 -11.81 8.86 5.95
N GLU A 288 -11.82 9.63 4.86
CA GLU A 288 -12.17 9.15 3.51
C GLU A 288 -11.09 8.23 2.91
N LEU A 289 -9.91 8.20 3.53
CA LEU A 289 -8.80 7.35 3.12
C LEU A 289 -8.78 5.98 3.79
N LEU A 290 -9.91 5.45 4.17
CA LEU A 290 -10.04 4.12 4.81
C LEU A 290 -9.48 2.96 3.97
N GLY A 291 -9.21 3.18 2.69
CA GLY A 291 -8.63 2.19 1.79
C GLY A 291 -7.10 2.17 1.72
N LEU A 292 -6.38 3.06 2.42
CA LEU A 292 -4.92 3.06 2.41
C LEU A 292 -4.35 1.93 3.25
N ALA A 293 -3.43 1.18 2.66
CA ALA A 293 -2.70 0.12 3.34
C ALA A 293 -1.35 0.64 3.90
N VAL A 294 -0.94 0.12 5.07
CA VAL A 294 0.40 0.36 5.60
C VAL A 294 1.45 -0.17 4.62
N GLY A 295 2.49 0.61 4.37
CA GLY A 295 3.52 0.30 3.38
C GLY A 295 3.20 0.78 1.96
N GLN A 296 1.95 1.20 1.68
CA GLN A 296 1.55 1.67 0.35
C GLN A 296 2.38 2.89 -0.08
N PRO A 297 2.97 2.87 -1.28
CA PRO A 297 3.65 4.03 -1.84
C PRO A 297 2.63 5.11 -2.22
N VAL A 298 2.96 6.35 -1.96
CA VAL A 298 2.09 7.51 -2.20
C VAL A 298 2.90 8.71 -2.67
N LYS A 299 2.25 9.64 -3.37
CA LYS A 299 2.84 10.92 -3.75
C LYS A 299 2.32 12.02 -2.85
N VAL A 300 3.26 12.75 -2.25
CA VAL A 300 2.98 13.88 -1.36
C VAL A 300 3.37 15.17 -2.09
N TYR A 301 2.43 16.07 -2.19
CA TYR A 301 2.65 17.41 -2.75
C TYR A 301 2.81 18.39 -1.61
N VAL A 302 4.02 18.93 -1.49
CA VAL A 302 4.37 19.90 -0.45
C VAL A 302 4.47 21.29 -1.09
N GLN A 303 3.69 22.23 -0.61
CA GLN A 303 3.73 23.61 -1.05
C GLN A 303 4.59 24.44 -0.09
N SER A 304 5.51 25.19 -0.65
CA SER A 304 6.34 26.14 0.08
C SER A 304 5.54 27.40 0.45
N LYS A 305 5.94 28.07 1.52
CA LYS A 305 5.48 29.44 1.82
C LYS A 305 6.00 30.46 0.82
N GLN A 306 7.09 30.13 0.10
CA GLN A 306 7.61 30.96 -0.97
C GLN A 306 6.68 30.89 -2.18
N LYS A 307 6.41 32.06 -2.75
CA LYS A 307 5.59 32.17 -3.96
C LYS A 307 6.44 32.49 -5.17
N THR A 308 6.01 32.05 -6.34
CA THR A 308 6.57 32.37 -7.62
C THR A 308 5.49 32.84 -8.56
N GLN A 309 5.83 33.74 -9.49
CA GLN A 309 4.93 34.17 -10.55
C GLN A 309 4.76 33.02 -11.56
N GLY A 310 3.53 32.67 -11.88
CA GLY A 310 3.25 31.60 -12.83
C GLY A 310 1.77 31.53 -13.18
N ILE A 311 1.46 30.61 -14.09
CA ILE A 311 0.10 30.38 -14.59
C ILE A 311 -0.33 28.97 -14.18
N ALA A 312 -1.39 28.86 -13.38
CA ALA A 312 -1.96 27.57 -12.99
C ALA A 312 -2.80 26.97 -14.12
N VAL A 313 -2.43 25.76 -14.57
CA VAL A 313 -3.22 25.00 -15.55
C VAL A 313 -3.44 23.56 -15.06
N PRO A 314 -4.57 22.92 -15.41
CA PRO A 314 -4.76 21.51 -15.13
C PRO A 314 -3.67 20.66 -15.79
N GLN A 315 -3.19 19.62 -15.11
CA GLN A 315 -2.19 18.71 -15.66
C GLN A 315 -2.67 18.02 -16.95
N SER A 316 -3.99 17.81 -17.10
CA SER A 316 -4.63 17.28 -18.30
C SER A 316 -4.48 18.17 -19.54
N ALA A 317 -4.12 19.44 -19.39
CA ALA A 317 -3.83 20.35 -20.50
C ALA A 317 -2.42 20.16 -21.09
N LEU A 318 -1.51 19.51 -20.33
CA LEU A 318 -0.15 19.24 -20.78
C LEU A 318 -0.11 18.03 -21.72
N MET A 319 0.47 18.24 -22.89
CA MET A 319 0.70 17.18 -23.87
C MET A 319 2.21 17.10 -24.17
N LYS A 320 2.63 16.02 -24.81
CA LYS A 320 3.96 15.93 -25.40
C LYS A 320 3.86 16.00 -26.91
N ASN A 321 4.72 16.79 -27.50
CA ASN A 321 4.89 16.83 -28.95
C ASN A 321 5.79 15.70 -29.45
N ALA A 322 6.00 15.59 -30.77
CA ALA A 322 6.84 14.55 -31.36
C ALA A 322 8.31 14.64 -30.92
N ALA A 323 8.78 15.82 -30.50
CA ALA A 323 10.12 16.04 -29.94
C ALA A 323 10.20 15.81 -28.42
N ASN A 324 9.18 15.17 -27.80
CA ASN A 324 9.06 14.90 -26.37
C ASN A 324 9.06 16.16 -25.48
N GLN A 325 8.79 17.35 -26.06
CA GLN A 325 8.65 18.59 -25.30
C GLN A 325 7.24 18.71 -24.73
N ASN A 326 7.11 19.33 -23.56
CA ASN A 326 5.81 19.61 -22.96
C ASN A 326 5.17 20.80 -23.68
N VAL A 327 3.95 20.60 -24.16
CA VAL A 327 3.19 21.63 -24.88
C VAL A 327 1.79 21.75 -24.31
N VAL A 328 1.20 22.94 -24.44
CA VAL A 328 -0.22 23.19 -24.23
C VAL A 328 -0.82 23.75 -25.50
N TRP A 329 -2.09 23.47 -25.73
CA TRP A 329 -2.82 23.98 -26.87
C TRP A 329 -3.49 25.33 -26.51
N VAL A 330 -3.05 26.39 -27.14
CA VAL A 330 -3.61 27.76 -26.97
C VAL A 330 -4.52 28.07 -28.15
N LYS A 331 -5.72 28.48 -27.84
CA LYS A 331 -6.68 28.92 -28.81
C LYS A 331 -6.35 30.35 -29.28
N SER A 332 -5.69 30.48 -30.42
CA SER A 332 -5.29 31.79 -31.01
C SER A 332 -6.41 32.49 -31.78
N ALA A 333 -7.33 31.72 -32.40
CA ALA A 333 -8.50 32.24 -33.08
C ALA A 333 -9.73 31.35 -32.80
N ALA A 334 -10.89 31.75 -33.38
CA ALA A 334 -12.16 31.03 -33.13
C ALA A 334 -12.11 29.54 -33.41
N GLU A 335 -11.31 29.11 -34.39
CA GLU A 335 -11.18 27.72 -34.88
C GLU A 335 -9.71 27.29 -35.03
N GLN A 336 -8.77 28.05 -34.47
CA GLN A 336 -7.35 27.77 -34.54
C GLN A 336 -6.75 27.54 -33.17
N PHE A 337 -5.93 26.49 -33.05
CA PHE A 337 -5.20 26.11 -31.83
C PHE A 337 -3.71 26.02 -32.18
N GLU A 338 -2.86 26.63 -31.35
CA GLU A 338 -1.41 26.63 -31.50
C GLU A 338 -0.76 25.83 -30.38
N PRO A 339 0.18 24.93 -30.71
CA PRO A 339 0.95 24.26 -29.69
C PRO A 339 2.02 25.22 -29.13
N ARG A 340 2.03 25.46 -27.81
CA ARG A 340 3.08 26.25 -27.18
C ARG A 340 3.88 25.39 -26.25
N THR A 341 5.21 25.37 -26.45
CA THR A 341 6.14 24.72 -25.56
C THR A 341 6.17 25.45 -24.21
N VAL A 342 6.05 24.71 -23.13
CA VAL A 342 5.99 25.26 -21.77
C VAL A 342 6.98 24.59 -20.85
N THR A 343 7.49 25.38 -19.88
CA THR A 343 8.20 24.87 -18.71
C THR A 343 7.28 24.98 -17.53
N PHE A 344 7.20 23.92 -16.73
CA PHE A 344 6.28 23.89 -15.60
C PHE A 344 6.91 23.24 -14.36
N GLU A 345 6.36 23.56 -13.19
CA GLU A 345 6.59 22.90 -11.92
C GLU A 345 5.28 22.30 -11.39
N PRO A 346 5.30 21.23 -10.57
CA PRO A 346 4.11 20.72 -9.90
C PRO A 346 3.48 21.81 -9.02
N LEU A 347 2.15 21.85 -8.91
CA LEU A 347 1.47 22.74 -7.98
C LEU A 347 0.76 21.98 -6.85
N ASP A 348 -0.05 21.00 -7.21
CA ASP A 348 -0.86 20.28 -6.24
C ASP A 348 -1.29 18.86 -6.72
N GLY A 349 -0.66 18.33 -7.78
CA GLY A 349 -0.91 16.99 -8.34
C GLY A 349 -2.07 16.89 -9.35
N ALA A 350 -3.03 17.86 -9.45
CA ALA A 350 -3.98 17.99 -10.56
C ALA A 350 -3.69 19.22 -11.40
N ARG A 351 -2.97 20.19 -10.84
CA ARG A 351 -2.55 21.41 -11.53
C ARG A 351 -1.04 21.52 -11.54
N VAL A 352 -0.54 22.23 -12.51
CA VAL A 352 0.86 22.61 -12.63
C VAL A 352 0.96 24.13 -12.71
N THR A 353 2.09 24.66 -12.28
CA THR A 353 2.46 26.06 -12.46
C THR A 353 3.31 26.17 -13.71
N VAL A 354 2.78 26.76 -14.77
CA VAL A 354 3.57 27.09 -15.95
C VAL A 354 4.36 28.37 -15.69
N ILE A 355 5.70 28.24 -15.77
CA ILE A 355 6.66 29.31 -15.49
C ILE A 355 6.98 30.09 -16.77
N SER A 356 7.00 29.40 -17.91
CA SER A 356 7.30 30.01 -19.23
C SER A 356 6.49 29.38 -20.35
N GLY A 357 6.26 30.13 -21.43
CA GLY A 357 5.56 29.68 -22.64
C GLY A 357 4.11 30.12 -22.71
N LEU A 358 3.49 30.62 -21.65
CA LEU A 358 2.15 31.22 -21.65
C LEU A 358 2.18 32.70 -21.25
N LYS A 359 1.16 33.41 -21.66
CA LYS A 359 0.92 34.82 -21.31
C LYS A 359 -0.44 34.94 -20.59
N SER A 360 -0.57 35.94 -19.74
CA SER A 360 -1.87 36.31 -19.17
C SER A 360 -2.86 36.66 -20.31
N GLY A 361 -4.08 36.12 -20.23
CA GLY A 361 -5.10 36.25 -21.23
C GLY A 361 -5.13 35.14 -22.31
N ASP A 362 -4.13 34.25 -22.34
CA ASP A 362 -4.15 33.10 -23.26
C ASP A 362 -5.33 32.16 -22.94
N ARG A 363 -5.92 31.58 -24.00
CA ARG A 363 -6.99 30.59 -23.86
C ARG A 363 -6.45 29.18 -24.01
N VAL A 364 -6.17 28.49 -22.91
CA VAL A 364 -5.58 27.16 -22.91
C VAL A 364 -6.68 26.10 -23.00
N ALA A 365 -6.52 25.11 -23.89
CA ALA A 365 -7.41 23.94 -23.93
C ALA A 365 -7.18 23.03 -22.72
N ILE A 366 -8.17 22.94 -21.84
CA ILE A 366 -8.12 22.15 -20.62
C ILE A 366 -8.85 20.80 -20.76
N GLN A 367 -9.75 20.68 -21.72
CA GLN A 367 -10.46 19.46 -22.06
C GLN A 367 -10.42 19.29 -23.60
N GLY A 368 -10.28 18.02 -24.04
CA GLY A 368 -10.13 17.70 -25.46
C GLY A 368 -8.72 17.96 -26.03
N ALA A 369 -7.75 18.40 -25.21
CA ALA A 369 -6.38 18.69 -25.64
C ALA A 369 -5.69 17.49 -26.32
N THR A 370 -5.89 16.26 -25.78
CA THR A 370 -5.37 15.02 -26.37
C THR A 370 -5.91 14.80 -27.79
N LEU A 371 -7.20 15.09 -28.03
CA LEU A 371 -7.83 14.91 -29.31
C LEU A 371 -7.33 15.96 -30.32
N ILE A 372 -7.11 17.21 -29.88
CA ILE A 372 -6.46 18.25 -30.72
C ILE A 372 -5.05 17.77 -31.11
N ASN A 373 -4.31 17.17 -30.20
CA ASN A 373 -2.97 16.68 -30.46
C ASN A 373 -2.91 15.52 -31.47
N GLN A 374 -4.01 14.80 -31.68
CA GLN A 374 -4.13 13.66 -32.60
C GLN A 374 -4.58 14.10 -34.03
N VAL A 375 -5.02 15.33 -34.25
CA VAL A 375 -5.37 15.84 -35.57
C VAL A 375 -4.13 15.80 -36.48
N ARG A 376 -4.28 15.19 -37.66
CA ARG A 376 -3.22 15.02 -38.64
C ARG A 376 -3.36 16.04 -39.77
#